data_f88c6b406ab977ff2884c01df30cd211
#
_entry.id   f88c6b406ab977ff2884c01df30cd211
#
_cell.length_a   1.000
_cell.length_b   1.000
_cell.length_c   1.000
_cell.angle_alpha   90.00
_cell.angle_beta   90.00
_cell.angle_gamma   90.00
#
_symmetry.space_group_name_H-M   'P 1'
#
loop_
_entity.id
_entity.type
_entity.pdbx_description
1 polymer ?
#
loop_
_entity_poly.entity_id
_entity_poly.type
_entity_poly.pdbx_seq_one_letter_code
_entity_poly.pdbx_strand_id
1 'polypeptide(L)'
;MTFASILRAFGLDRELTPARLALLLLAAALANSPLTAQDSAPAPFPPPAPPSNLSTSAEPILLFDEPEADDAVTARLNEIDEKLAALDEAQKALADKTAKGIVFPGTRNNTVQLNGRIHADYWAFPGSDAGIDAFEGTDPQDRFIFRRMRFGVKGDIRDNMEYKIEMEFAEGAEPQYRDVYIGFNDLPVLQTVLIGNQKRPYGLDHLNSSRYNIFIERPFIIEAFNQDARRLGIVSYGVSDDEAWNWRYGVYNMELTQNDAGYIGDHYQLEGAGRLANTWWYDESSDGRGYAHWAVSGTIAHPDGDGGTVIAPGPPTVRVHQNEARFRTRPEARSTSRWLNTGRIAGAQWYELLGLEKVVNVGPLQVVGELQNVWLQRSAAAGDDLWFWGGYAYVAYMLTGEHVPWERDGGVLGRVKPFENFFLVNRASGGHGGGWGAWQIAARYSYADLSDGGINGGVGNSLTLGMNWYWNPNARLQFNYIHGWIDDHAPVNGFTEGEYDIIGARAMVDF
;
A
#
# COMPACT_ATOMS: atom_id res chain seq x y z
N MET A 1 14.97 13.62 -26.27
CA MET A 1 13.58 14.13 -26.19
C MET A 1 13.60 15.29 -25.22
N THR A 2 13.07 16.45 -25.60
CA THR A 2 13.02 17.60 -24.68
C THR A 2 11.82 17.45 -23.75
N PHE A 3 11.93 17.97 -22.52
CA PHE A 3 10.86 17.96 -21.52
C PHE A 3 9.52 18.45 -22.08
N ALA A 4 9.55 19.44 -22.96
CA ALA A 4 8.37 19.96 -23.68
C ALA A 4 7.73 18.93 -24.63
N SER A 5 8.51 18.01 -25.20
CA SER A 5 7.99 16.94 -26.05
C SER A 5 7.29 15.84 -25.24
N ILE A 6 7.74 15.62 -24.02
CA ILE A 6 7.12 14.67 -23.07
C ILE A 6 5.78 15.27 -22.59
N LEU A 7 5.74 16.55 -22.24
CA LEU A 7 4.51 17.21 -21.80
C LEU A 7 3.41 17.20 -22.88
N ARG A 8 3.79 17.40 -24.16
CA ARG A 8 2.84 17.31 -25.29
C ARG A 8 2.33 15.89 -25.53
N ALA A 9 3.19 14.89 -25.36
CA ALA A 9 2.79 13.48 -25.49
C ALA A 9 1.78 13.05 -24.42
N PHE A 10 1.72 13.78 -23.30
CA PHE A 10 0.80 13.52 -22.18
C PHE A 10 -0.39 14.50 -22.12
N GLY A 11 -0.64 15.31 -23.19
CA GLY A 11 -1.80 16.19 -23.26
C GLY A 11 -1.82 17.35 -22.24
N LEU A 12 -0.66 17.74 -21.72
CA LEU A 12 -0.51 18.76 -20.67
C LEU A 12 -0.42 20.21 -21.22
N ASP A 13 -1.09 20.49 -22.34
CA ASP A 13 -1.08 21.83 -22.99
C ASP A 13 -2.04 22.85 -22.31
N ARG A 14 -2.80 22.43 -21.29
CA ARG A 14 -3.70 23.33 -20.53
C ARG A 14 -2.92 24.12 -19.47
N GLU A 15 -3.39 25.34 -19.17
CA GLU A 15 -2.76 26.23 -18.18
C GLU A 15 -2.46 25.51 -16.87
N LEU A 16 -1.16 25.47 -16.52
CA LEU A 16 -0.68 24.82 -15.32
C LEU A 16 -1.00 25.71 -14.11
N THR A 17 -1.92 25.27 -13.27
CA THR A 17 -2.12 25.89 -11.96
C THR A 17 -0.88 25.65 -11.07
N PRO A 18 -0.62 26.51 -10.06
CA PRO A 18 0.51 26.33 -9.14
C PRO A 18 0.56 24.94 -8.49
N ALA A 19 -0.59 24.34 -8.20
CA ALA A 19 -0.69 22.97 -7.65
C ALA A 19 -0.27 21.91 -8.67
N ARG A 20 -0.68 22.04 -9.94
CA ARG A 20 -0.25 21.16 -11.04
C ARG A 20 1.25 21.25 -11.29
N LEU A 21 1.79 22.47 -11.23
CA LEU A 21 3.21 22.70 -11.39
C LEU A 21 4.00 22.08 -10.23
N ALA A 22 3.53 22.21 -8.99
CA ALA A 22 4.17 21.65 -7.81
C ALA A 22 4.21 20.10 -7.86
N LEU A 23 3.13 19.43 -8.26
CA LEU A 23 3.08 17.97 -8.42
C LEU A 23 3.99 17.49 -9.57
N LEU A 24 4.01 18.19 -10.69
CA LEU A 24 4.89 17.88 -11.82
C LEU A 24 6.36 18.11 -11.48
N LEU A 25 6.69 19.19 -10.75
CA LEU A 25 8.04 19.45 -10.26
C LEU A 25 8.47 18.41 -9.21
N LEU A 26 7.57 17.99 -8.34
CA LEU A 26 7.83 16.94 -7.36
C LEU A 26 8.02 15.57 -8.05
N ALA A 27 7.20 15.23 -9.03
CA ALA A 27 7.36 14.02 -9.85
C ALA A 27 8.68 14.07 -10.66
N ALA A 28 9.05 15.22 -11.20
CA ALA A 28 10.31 15.43 -11.92
C ALA A 28 11.53 15.37 -10.98
N ALA A 29 11.42 15.94 -9.77
CA ALA A 29 12.46 15.82 -8.74
C ALA A 29 12.64 14.39 -8.27
N LEU A 30 11.53 13.66 -8.10
CA LEU A 30 11.55 12.22 -7.79
C LEU A 30 12.15 11.40 -8.94
N ALA A 31 11.95 11.82 -10.21
CA ALA A 31 12.49 11.13 -11.38
C ALA A 31 13.98 11.37 -11.61
N ASN A 32 14.51 12.54 -11.24
CA ASN A 32 15.84 13.00 -11.62
C ASN A 32 16.87 13.09 -10.47
N SER A 33 16.62 12.51 -9.31
CA SER A 33 17.60 12.50 -8.22
C SER A 33 18.64 11.40 -8.49
N PRO A 34 19.84 11.70 -9.02
CA PRO A 34 20.94 10.80 -8.90
C PRO A 34 21.41 10.90 -7.43
N LEU A 35 21.04 9.94 -6.61
CA LEU A 35 21.70 9.70 -5.34
C LEU A 35 23.09 9.17 -5.68
N THR A 36 24.06 10.05 -5.87
CA THR A 36 25.45 9.67 -5.67
C THR A 36 25.58 9.37 -4.19
N ALA A 37 25.61 8.10 -3.85
CA ALA A 37 26.07 7.64 -2.57
C ALA A 37 27.53 8.10 -2.45
N GLN A 38 27.74 9.24 -1.79
CA GLN A 38 29.06 9.60 -1.31
C GLN A 38 29.28 8.71 -0.09
N ASP A 39 30.18 7.75 -0.23
CA ASP A 39 30.77 6.99 0.87
C ASP A 39 31.35 7.98 1.90
N SER A 40 30.54 8.44 2.82
CA SER A 40 30.97 9.03 4.06
C SER A 40 30.88 7.95 5.13
N ALA A 41 31.91 7.12 5.18
CA ALA A 41 32.14 6.31 6.36
C ALA A 41 32.11 7.23 7.60
N PRO A 42 31.41 6.87 8.67
CA PRO A 42 31.44 7.63 9.90
C PRO A 42 32.90 7.70 10.38
N ALA A 43 33.35 8.90 10.72
CA ALA A 43 34.71 9.11 11.24
C ALA A 43 34.96 8.16 12.41
N PRO A 44 36.09 7.46 12.44
CA PRO A 44 36.42 6.59 13.55
C PRO A 44 36.49 7.43 14.85
N PHE A 45 35.92 6.91 15.93
CA PHE A 45 35.99 7.48 17.25
C PHE A 45 37.47 7.74 17.60
N PRO A 46 37.80 8.87 18.20
CA PRO A 46 39.18 9.12 18.66
C PRO A 46 39.55 8.05 19.69
N PRO A 47 40.78 7.53 19.64
CA PRO A 47 41.25 6.55 20.61
C PRO A 47 41.22 7.16 22.02
N PRO A 48 40.91 6.35 23.05
CA PRO A 48 40.94 6.83 24.43
C PRO A 48 42.35 7.32 24.80
N ALA A 49 42.38 8.42 25.51
CA ALA A 49 43.66 9.03 25.99
C ALA A 49 44.46 8.01 26.81
N PRO A 50 45.78 7.96 26.65
CA PRO A 50 46.64 7.05 27.43
C PRO A 50 46.58 7.41 28.90
N PRO A 51 46.58 6.42 29.80
CA PRO A 51 46.60 6.68 31.24
C PRO A 51 47.94 7.33 31.65
N SER A 52 47.83 8.36 32.47
CA SER A 52 48.98 9.07 33.07
C SER A 52 49.87 8.14 33.86
N ASN A 53 51.17 8.22 33.59
CA ASN A 53 52.24 7.49 34.24
C ASN A 53 52.18 7.65 35.77
N LEU A 54 51.97 6.56 36.47
CA LEU A 54 52.41 6.41 37.87
C LEU A 54 53.60 5.47 37.87
N SER A 55 54.75 6.04 38.18
CA SER A 55 55.99 5.31 38.42
C SER A 55 55.86 4.56 39.73
N THR A 56 55.95 3.26 39.72
CA THR A 56 56.33 2.46 40.89
C THR A 56 57.29 1.37 40.47
N SER A 57 58.38 1.32 41.26
CA SER A 57 59.52 0.42 41.17
C SER A 57 59.16 -1.04 40.99
N ALA A 58 59.78 -1.66 40.00
CA ALA A 58 59.62 -3.08 39.73
C ALA A 58 60.44 -3.94 40.65
N GLU A 59 59.82 -4.87 41.32
CA GLU A 59 60.45 -6.15 41.73
C GLU A 59 60.13 -7.20 40.69
N PRO A 60 61.02 -8.15 40.40
CA PRO A 60 60.80 -9.16 39.37
C PRO A 60 59.84 -10.19 39.84
N ILE A 61 58.67 -10.27 39.22
CA ILE A 61 57.72 -11.36 39.37
C ILE A 61 58.18 -12.52 38.44
N LEU A 62 58.41 -13.67 39.08
CA LEU A 62 58.68 -14.93 38.40
C LEU A 62 57.60 -15.27 37.42
N LEU A 63 57.97 -15.48 36.16
CA LEU A 63 57.18 -16.07 35.12
C LEU A 63 56.77 -17.50 35.53
N PHE A 64 55.51 -17.70 35.79
CA PHE A 64 54.90 -19.02 35.73
C PHE A 64 54.40 -19.24 34.31
N ASP A 65 55.03 -20.17 33.62
CA ASP A 65 54.49 -20.77 32.39
C ASP A 65 53.18 -21.53 32.76
N GLU A 66 52.03 -21.03 32.31
CA GLU A 66 50.78 -21.81 32.21
C GLU A 66 50.26 -21.77 30.78
N PRO A 67 50.68 -22.73 29.93
CA PRO A 67 50.10 -22.86 28.59
C PRO A 67 48.80 -23.68 28.56
N GLU A 68 48.39 -24.33 29.68
CA GLU A 68 47.22 -25.25 29.65
C GLU A 68 45.85 -24.56 29.91
N ALA A 69 45.80 -23.38 30.50
CA ALA A 69 44.55 -22.67 30.81
C ALA A 69 43.92 -21.98 29.56
N ASP A 70 44.75 -21.54 28.65
CA ASP A 70 44.28 -20.81 27.44
C ASP A 70 43.65 -21.77 26.41
N ASP A 71 44.19 -22.97 26.26
CA ASP A 71 43.62 -24.00 25.34
C ASP A 71 42.28 -24.52 25.81
N ALA A 72 42.09 -24.68 27.14
CA ALA A 72 40.81 -25.13 27.69
C ALA A 72 39.70 -24.09 27.60
N VAL A 73 40.07 -22.78 27.72
CA VAL A 73 39.13 -21.66 27.56
C VAL A 73 38.77 -21.51 26.09
N THR A 74 39.74 -21.59 25.18
CA THR A 74 39.51 -21.53 23.74
C THR A 74 38.64 -22.70 23.24
N ALA A 75 38.85 -23.91 23.74
CA ALA A 75 38.02 -25.09 23.44
C ALA A 75 36.58 -24.89 23.94
N ARG A 76 36.36 -24.33 25.12
CA ARG A 76 35.02 -24.00 25.63
C ARG A 76 34.34 -22.89 24.85
N LEU A 77 35.05 -21.85 24.42
CA LEU A 77 34.51 -20.81 23.58
C LEU A 77 34.04 -21.37 22.22
N ASN A 78 34.84 -22.21 21.58
CA ASN A 78 34.46 -22.87 20.33
C ASN A 78 33.24 -23.80 20.52
N GLU A 79 33.14 -24.53 21.64
CA GLU A 79 31.96 -25.35 21.96
C GLU A 79 30.69 -24.48 22.18
N ILE A 80 30.85 -23.31 22.78
CA ILE A 80 29.74 -22.34 22.96
C ILE A 80 29.31 -21.78 21.63
N ASP A 81 30.25 -21.40 20.75
CA ASP A 81 29.95 -20.87 19.41
C ASP A 81 29.26 -21.91 18.54
N GLU A 82 29.68 -23.19 18.57
CA GLU A 82 28.98 -24.29 17.89
C GLU A 82 27.55 -24.48 18.43
N LYS A 83 27.35 -24.39 19.73
CA LYS A 83 26.02 -24.50 20.34
C LYS A 83 25.13 -23.31 20.01
N LEU A 84 25.68 -22.11 19.96
CA LEU A 84 24.97 -20.89 19.54
C LEU A 84 24.55 -21.00 18.07
N ALA A 85 25.43 -21.43 17.19
CA ALA A 85 25.12 -21.65 15.78
C ALA A 85 24.02 -22.71 15.60
N ALA A 86 24.09 -23.82 16.34
CA ALA A 86 23.06 -24.90 16.30
C ALA A 86 21.71 -24.41 16.87
N LEU A 87 21.71 -23.55 17.89
CA LEU A 87 20.51 -22.93 18.44
C LEU A 87 19.88 -21.93 17.44
N ASP A 88 20.69 -21.15 16.75
CA ASP A 88 20.23 -20.21 15.74
C ASP A 88 19.60 -20.94 14.53
N GLU A 89 20.23 -22.03 14.08
CA GLU A 89 19.64 -22.91 13.05
C GLU A 89 18.32 -23.55 13.51
N ALA A 90 18.27 -24.05 14.73
CA ALA A 90 17.05 -24.64 15.29
C ALA A 90 15.94 -23.59 15.46
N GLN A 91 16.30 -22.36 15.83
CA GLN A 91 15.36 -21.26 15.96
C GLN A 91 14.84 -20.81 14.59
N LYS A 92 15.70 -20.72 13.58
CA LYS A 92 15.30 -20.46 12.18
C LYS A 92 14.39 -21.57 11.66
N ALA A 93 14.74 -22.83 11.86
CA ALA A 93 13.93 -23.98 11.45
C ALA A 93 12.58 -24.03 12.16
N LEU A 94 12.50 -23.61 13.43
CA LEU A 94 11.25 -23.50 14.16
C LEU A 94 10.41 -22.32 13.69
N ALA A 95 11.05 -21.18 13.40
CA ALA A 95 10.40 -20.00 12.84
C ALA A 95 9.82 -20.30 11.45
N ASP A 96 10.56 -21.01 10.60
CA ASP A 96 10.09 -21.47 9.29
C ASP A 96 8.92 -22.44 9.40
N LYS A 97 8.96 -23.36 10.37
CA LYS A 97 7.84 -24.28 10.62
C LYS A 97 6.59 -23.56 11.12
N THR A 98 6.74 -22.55 11.98
CA THR A 98 5.62 -21.74 12.48
C THR A 98 5.12 -20.75 11.44
N ALA A 99 5.98 -20.25 10.56
CA ALA A 99 5.59 -19.38 9.45
C ALA A 99 4.77 -20.12 8.38
N LYS A 100 5.01 -21.41 8.18
CA LYS A 100 4.29 -22.25 7.20
C LYS A 100 2.88 -22.67 7.63
N GLY A 101 2.44 -22.29 8.83
CA GLY A 101 1.10 -22.63 9.34
C GLY A 101 0.96 -24.07 9.84
N ILE A 102 -0.27 -24.51 10.07
CA ILE A 102 -0.56 -25.84 10.58
C ILE A 102 -0.46 -26.86 9.45
N VAL A 103 0.45 -27.82 9.58
CA VAL A 103 0.57 -28.96 8.66
C VAL A 103 -0.35 -30.07 9.16
N PHE A 104 -1.30 -30.53 8.34
CA PHE A 104 -2.20 -31.62 8.71
C PHE A 104 -1.51 -32.97 8.54
N PRO A 105 -1.50 -33.84 9.58
CA PRO A 105 -0.95 -35.20 9.48
C PRO A 105 -1.66 -35.99 8.38
N GLY A 106 -0.90 -36.64 7.52
CA GLY A 106 -1.43 -37.50 6.45
C GLY A 106 -1.67 -36.81 5.10
N THR A 107 -1.60 -35.48 5.03
CA THR A 107 -1.62 -34.73 3.78
C THR A 107 -0.21 -34.22 3.51
N ARG A 108 0.49 -34.80 2.53
CA ARG A 108 1.85 -34.39 2.19
C ARG A 108 1.84 -32.90 1.81
N ASN A 109 2.58 -32.08 2.56
CA ASN A 109 2.88 -30.68 2.29
C ASN A 109 1.67 -29.73 2.10
N ASN A 110 0.51 -30.04 2.71
CA ASN A 110 -0.59 -29.09 2.73
C ASN A 110 -0.50 -28.23 3.99
N THR A 111 -0.56 -26.91 3.82
CA THR A 111 -0.51 -25.95 4.93
C THR A 111 -1.81 -25.16 5.03
N VAL A 112 -2.14 -24.69 6.22
CA VAL A 112 -3.23 -23.77 6.50
C VAL A 112 -2.74 -22.70 7.44
N GLN A 113 -2.84 -21.45 7.02
CA GLN A 113 -2.59 -20.28 7.84
C GLN A 113 -3.87 -19.50 8.02
N LEU A 114 -4.25 -19.26 9.27
CA LEU A 114 -5.33 -18.33 9.58
C LEU A 114 -4.77 -16.90 9.56
N ASN A 115 -5.52 -15.98 9.02
CA ASN A 115 -5.16 -14.56 9.05
C ASN A 115 -6.40 -13.72 9.22
N GLY A 116 -6.22 -12.55 9.82
CA GLY A 116 -7.34 -11.65 10.01
C GLY A 116 -6.88 -10.24 10.33
N ARG A 117 -7.84 -9.32 10.40
CA ARG A 117 -7.63 -7.94 10.86
C ARG A 117 -8.92 -7.29 11.31
N ILE A 118 -8.80 -6.42 12.30
CA ILE A 118 -9.87 -5.54 12.76
C ILE A 118 -9.36 -4.11 12.70
N HIS A 119 -10.10 -3.23 12.04
CA HIS A 119 -9.90 -1.79 12.04
C HIS A 119 -11.16 -1.13 12.58
N ALA A 120 -11.03 -0.43 13.70
CA ALA A 120 -12.08 0.36 14.32
C ALA A 120 -11.72 1.84 14.17
N ASP A 121 -12.57 2.58 13.46
CA ASP A 121 -12.34 3.98 13.10
C ASP A 121 -13.34 4.89 13.81
N TYR A 122 -12.82 6.03 14.22
CA TYR A 122 -13.61 7.21 14.56
C TYR A 122 -13.33 8.32 13.55
N TRP A 123 -14.37 8.94 13.04
CA TRP A 123 -14.31 10.07 12.14
C TRP A 123 -15.14 11.21 12.68
N ALA A 124 -14.55 12.42 12.73
CA ALA A 124 -15.22 13.68 13.04
C ALA A 124 -15.05 14.66 11.89
N PHE A 125 -16.08 15.47 11.64
CA PHE A 125 -16.15 16.46 10.56
C PHE A 125 -16.37 17.87 11.16
N PRO A 126 -15.37 18.44 11.87
CA PRO A 126 -15.54 19.68 12.61
C PRO A 126 -15.66 20.93 11.74
N GLY A 127 -15.32 20.85 10.45
CA GLY A 127 -15.30 21.99 9.55
C GLY A 127 -15.76 21.61 8.17
N SER A 128 -17.07 21.53 7.92
CA SER A 128 -17.65 21.47 6.57
C SER A 128 -18.36 22.79 6.28
N ASP A 129 -18.20 23.28 5.04
CA ASP A 129 -19.00 24.40 4.56
C ASP A 129 -20.31 23.95 3.89
N ALA A 130 -21.13 24.90 3.46
CA ALA A 130 -22.42 24.61 2.83
C ALA A 130 -22.28 23.83 1.50
N GLY A 131 -21.12 23.95 0.80
CA GLY A 131 -20.83 23.19 -0.40
C GLY A 131 -20.62 21.71 -0.10
N ILE A 132 -19.84 21.42 0.92
CA ILE A 132 -19.62 20.05 1.40
C ILE A 132 -20.91 19.43 1.94
N ASP A 133 -21.72 20.19 2.68
CA ASP A 133 -23.03 19.72 3.15
C ASP A 133 -23.94 19.34 1.96
N ALA A 134 -23.88 20.10 0.89
CA ALA A 134 -24.60 19.77 -0.34
C ALA A 134 -24.06 18.50 -1.01
N PHE A 135 -22.73 18.30 -1.09
CA PHE A 135 -22.11 17.12 -1.69
C PHE A 135 -22.35 15.85 -0.84
N GLU A 136 -22.37 15.96 0.47
CA GLU A 136 -22.75 14.87 1.37
C GLU A 136 -24.25 14.57 1.33
N GLY A 137 -25.07 15.59 1.04
CA GLY A 137 -26.54 15.57 1.08
C GLY A 137 -27.12 16.00 2.43
N THR A 138 -26.29 16.24 3.41
CA THR A 138 -26.58 16.76 4.75
C THR A 138 -25.26 17.18 5.40
N ASP A 139 -25.31 17.84 6.57
CA ASP A 139 -24.12 18.04 7.42
C ASP A 139 -23.45 16.68 7.72
N PRO A 140 -22.14 16.50 7.37
CA PRO A 140 -21.43 15.25 7.60
C PRO A 140 -21.42 14.87 9.10
N GLN A 141 -21.89 13.69 9.41
CA GLN A 141 -22.06 13.25 10.79
C GLN A 141 -20.82 12.53 11.30
N ASP A 142 -20.39 12.85 12.51
CA ASP A 142 -19.39 12.09 13.25
C ASP A 142 -19.81 10.64 13.40
N ARG A 143 -18.84 9.73 13.28
CA ARG A 143 -19.17 8.31 13.31
C ARG A 143 -18.07 7.42 13.84
N PHE A 144 -18.48 6.34 14.49
CA PHE A 144 -17.63 5.21 14.83
C PHE A 144 -18.02 4.02 13.95
N ILE A 145 -17.04 3.38 13.29
CA ILE A 145 -17.28 2.27 12.38
C ILE A 145 -16.23 1.17 12.52
N PHE A 146 -16.61 -0.07 12.30
CA PHE A 146 -15.66 -1.10 11.93
C PHE A 146 -15.34 -0.97 10.44
N ARG A 147 -14.19 -0.39 10.13
CA ARG A 147 -13.77 -0.16 8.74
C ARG A 147 -13.36 -1.43 8.02
N ARG A 148 -12.75 -2.36 8.75
CA ARG A 148 -12.41 -3.70 8.27
C ARG A 148 -12.57 -4.71 9.40
N MET A 149 -13.21 -5.80 9.08
CA MET A 149 -13.33 -6.96 9.94
C MET A 149 -13.15 -8.18 9.04
N ARG A 150 -11.88 -8.54 8.79
CA ARG A 150 -11.53 -9.58 7.85
C ARG A 150 -11.06 -10.83 8.55
N PHE A 151 -11.46 -11.95 7.98
CA PHE A 151 -10.95 -13.25 8.34
C PHE A 151 -10.69 -14.05 7.08
N GLY A 152 -9.63 -14.85 7.08
CA GLY A 152 -9.27 -15.65 5.93
C GLY A 152 -8.34 -16.79 6.26
N VAL A 153 -8.23 -17.65 5.29
CA VAL A 153 -7.27 -18.77 5.28
C VAL A 153 -6.46 -18.69 4.00
N LYS A 154 -5.19 -19.05 4.09
CA LYS A 154 -4.31 -19.25 2.94
C LYS A 154 -3.41 -20.47 3.23
N GLY A 155 -2.84 -21.02 2.20
CA GLY A 155 -1.92 -22.12 2.37
C GLY A 155 -1.45 -22.72 1.06
N ASP A 156 -0.59 -23.70 1.18
CA ASP A 156 -0.03 -24.43 0.05
C ASP A 156 -0.72 -25.80 -0.07
N ILE A 157 -0.85 -26.26 -1.30
CA ILE A 157 -1.32 -27.61 -1.64
C ILE A 157 -0.18 -28.30 -2.37
N ARG A 158 0.43 -29.28 -1.72
CA ARG A 158 1.64 -29.96 -2.19
C ARG A 158 2.77 -28.96 -2.43
N ASP A 159 3.50 -29.11 -3.52
CA ASP A 159 4.77 -28.42 -3.73
C ASP A 159 4.65 -27.16 -4.61
N ASN A 160 3.58 -27.03 -5.38
CA ASN A 160 3.48 -26.01 -6.43
C ASN A 160 2.09 -25.35 -6.58
N MET A 161 1.21 -25.53 -5.61
CA MET A 161 -0.09 -24.86 -5.61
C MET A 161 -0.30 -24.09 -4.33
N GLU A 162 -0.97 -22.95 -4.44
CA GLU A 162 -1.42 -22.14 -3.32
C GLU A 162 -2.91 -21.84 -3.41
N TYR A 163 -3.50 -21.47 -2.28
CA TYR A 163 -4.87 -20.99 -2.23
C TYR A 163 -5.02 -19.88 -1.21
N LYS A 164 -6.01 -19.03 -1.43
CA LYS A 164 -6.42 -18.00 -0.47
C LYS A 164 -7.91 -17.79 -0.51
N ILE A 165 -8.51 -17.66 0.68
CA ILE A 165 -9.89 -17.24 0.88
C ILE A 165 -9.88 -16.15 1.95
N GLU A 166 -10.23 -14.92 1.61
CA GLU A 166 -10.38 -13.79 2.54
C GLU A 166 -11.75 -13.17 2.38
N MET A 167 -12.47 -13.00 3.49
CA MET A 167 -13.80 -12.41 3.54
C MET A 167 -13.77 -11.11 4.37
N GLU A 168 -14.59 -10.13 3.98
CA GLU A 168 -14.86 -8.88 4.70
C GLU A 168 -16.24 -8.94 5.33
N PHE A 169 -16.33 -8.68 6.61
CA PHE A 169 -17.58 -8.72 7.38
C PHE A 169 -18.05 -7.33 7.84
N ALA A 170 -17.27 -6.26 7.58
CA ALA A 170 -17.59 -4.91 8.04
C ALA A 170 -18.49 -4.12 7.08
N GLU A 171 -18.67 -4.56 5.85
CA GLU A 171 -19.40 -3.82 4.82
C GLU A 171 -20.73 -4.52 4.48
N GLY A 172 -21.84 -3.98 5.05
CA GLY A 172 -23.19 -4.46 4.74
C GLY A 172 -23.66 -5.67 5.55
N ALA A 173 -24.82 -6.21 5.17
CA ALA A 173 -25.44 -7.34 5.85
C ALA A 173 -24.83 -8.70 5.46
N GLU A 174 -24.15 -8.77 4.32
CA GLU A 174 -23.56 -10.00 3.80
C GLU A 174 -22.04 -9.89 3.70
N PRO A 175 -21.30 -10.97 4.02
CA PRO A 175 -19.86 -11.01 3.84
C PRO A 175 -19.48 -10.83 2.36
N GLN A 176 -18.43 -10.05 2.13
CA GLN A 176 -17.94 -9.78 0.77
C GLN A 176 -16.65 -10.56 0.49
N TYR A 177 -16.54 -11.09 -0.71
CA TYR A 177 -15.30 -11.70 -1.19
C TYR A 177 -14.20 -10.64 -1.29
N ARG A 178 -13.00 -10.98 -0.77
CA ARG A 178 -11.78 -10.22 -1.00
C ARG A 178 -10.85 -11.05 -1.89
N ASP A 179 -9.73 -11.54 -1.37
CA ASP A 179 -8.88 -12.42 -2.15
C ASP A 179 -9.44 -13.85 -2.07
N VAL A 180 -9.93 -14.39 -3.19
CA VAL A 180 -10.41 -15.77 -3.32
C VAL A 180 -9.84 -16.33 -4.61
N TYR A 181 -8.76 -17.10 -4.51
CA TYR A 181 -8.05 -17.63 -5.66
C TYR A 181 -7.35 -18.96 -5.37
N ILE A 182 -7.02 -19.65 -6.45
CA ILE A 182 -6.05 -20.73 -6.50
C ILE A 182 -4.83 -20.27 -7.30
N GLY A 183 -3.65 -20.72 -6.92
CA GLY A 183 -2.39 -20.38 -7.58
C GLY A 183 -1.58 -21.60 -7.96
N PHE A 184 -0.74 -21.42 -8.98
CA PHE A 184 0.26 -22.37 -9.44
C PHE A 184 1.60 -21.66 -9.43
N ASN A 185 2.56 -22.20 -8.68
CA ASN A 185 3.91 -21.67 -8.52
C ASN A 185 4.91 -22.47 -9.33
N ASP A 186 6.11 -21.93 -9.49
CA ASP A 186 7.26 -22.58 -10.17
C ASP A 186 6.97 -22.96 -11.63
N LEU A 187 6.09 -22.20 -12.29
CA LEU A 187 5.84 -22.43 -13.71
C LEU A 187 6.97 -21.87 -14.58
N PRO A 188 7.39 -22.59 -15.62
CA PRO A 188 8.37 -22.05 -16.56
C PRO A 188 7.86 -20.73 -17.15
N VAL A 189 8.69 -19.69 -17.19
CA VAL A 189 8.43 -18.36 -17.76
C VAL A 189 7.38 -17.54 -17.00
N LEU A 190 6.24 -18.14 -16.66
CA LEU A 190 5.12 -17.47 -15.97
C LEU A 190 5.33 -17.35 -14.46
N GLN A 191 6.27 -18.09 -13.90
CA GLN A 191 6.56 -18.23 -12.47
C GLN A 191 5.31 -18.56 -11.65
N THR A 192 4.48 -17.58 -11.30
CA THR A 192 3.24 -17.82 -10.57
C THR A 192 2.03 -17.40 -11.41
N VAL A 193 1.01 -18.25 -11.45
CA VAL A 193 -0.29 -17.93 -12.07
C VAL A 193 -1.40 -18.06 -11.04
N LEU A 194 -2.17 -17.00 -10.84
CA LEU A 194 -3.35 -16.99 -9.97
C LEU A 194 -4.63 -16.94 -10.80
N ILE A 195 -5.62 -17.72 -10.40
CA ILE A 195 -6.96 -17.76 -10.99
C ILE A 195 -7.99 -17.49 -9.88
N GLY A 196 -8.73 -16.41 -10.00
CA GLY A 196 -9.74 -16.05 -9.01
C GLY A 196 -9.90 -14.56 -8.78
N ASN A 197 -10.60 -14.20 -7.70
CA ASN A 197 -10.85 -12.82 -7.32
C ASN A 197 -9.64 -12.25 -6.58
N GLN A 198 -9.00 -11.25 -7.17
CA GLN A 198 -7.74 -10.69 -6.68
C GLN A 198 -7.55 -9.24 -7.08
N LYS A 199 -6.56 -8.56 -6.48
CA LYS A 199 -6.24 -7.19 -6.83
C LYS A 199 -5.72 -7.08 -8.26
N ARG A 200 -6.17 -6.04 -8.97
CA ARG A 200 -5.57 -5.66 -10.25
C ARG A 200 -4.20 -5.02 -10.03
N PRO A 201 -3.20 -5.29 -10.87
CA PRO A 201 -1.81 -4.92 -10.60
C PRO A 201 -1.47 -3.49 -11.06
N TYR A 202 -2.17 -2.47 -10.58
CA TYR A 202 -1.79 -1.07 -10.79
C TYR A 202 -2.06 -0.22 -9.55
N GLY A 203 -1.17 0.76 -9.32
CA GLY A 203 -1.19 1.62 -8.15
C GLY A 203 -0.54 1.02 -6.91
N LEU A 204 0.52 1.66 -6.42
CA LEU A 204 1.27 1.23 -5.23
C LEU A 204 0.39 1.16 -3.99
N ASP A 205 -0.29 2.28 -3.67
CA ASP A 205 -1.11 2.32 -2.45
C ASP A 205 -2.31 1.38 -2.53
N HIS A 206 -2.79 1.08 -3.75
CA HIS A 206 -3.75 0.03 -4.00
C HIS A 206 -3.19 -1.35 -3.65
N LEU A 207 -1.98 -1.68 -4.14
CA LEU A 207 -1.34 -2.98 -3.92
C LEU A 207 -0.92 -3.17 -2.48
N ASN A 208 -0.51 -2.11 -1.77
CA ASN A 208 -0.16 -2.16 -0.37
C ASN A 208 -1.26 -2.83 0.46
N SER A 209 -0.85 -3.66 1.40
CA SER A 209 -1.76 -4.19 2.39
C SER A 209 -2.28 -3.05 3.28
N SER A 210 -3.59 -3.02 3.55
CA SER A 210 -4.15 -2.05 4.52
C SER A 210 -3.61 -2.23 5.96
N ARG A 211 -2.86 -3.29 6.22
CA ARG A 211 -2.08 -3.46 7.46
C ARG A 211 -0.93 -2.48 7.55
N TYR A 212 -0.41 -2.00 6.40
CA TYR A 212 0.85 -1.26 6.32
C TYR A 212 0.69 0.18 5.82
N ASN A 213 -0.52 0.58 5.41
CA ASN A 213 -0.78 1.94 4.97
C ASN A 213 -0.39 2.96 6.05
N ILE A 214 0.31 4.01 5.65
CA ILE A 214 0.76 5.08 6.54
C ILE A 214 -0.42 5.95 7.01
N PHE A 215 -1.36 6.25 6.11
CA PHE A 215 -2.57 7.02 6.42
C PHE A 215 -3.78 6.09 6.61
N ILE A 216 -4.79 6.58 7.33
CA ILE A 216 -6.00 5.81 7.64
C ILE A 216 -6.73 5.38 6.37
N GLU A 217 -6.97 6.31 5.44
CA GLU A 217 -7.55 6.02 4.13
C GLU A 217 -6.59 6.38 2.98
N ARG A 218 -6.83 5.76 1.84
CA ARG A 218 -6.04 5.92 0.62
C ARG A 218 -6.26 7.28 -0.01
N PRO A 219 -5.29 7.78 -0.82
CA PRO A 219 -5.45 9.03 -1.56
C PRO A 219 -6.56 8.94 -2.62
N PHE A 220 -7.06 10.09 -3.06
CA PHE A 220 -8.18 10.21 -3.99
C PHE A 220 -8.10 9.29 -5.20
N ILE A 221 -6.95 9.26 -5.87
CA ILE A 221 -6.76 8.51 -7.12
C ILE A 221 -7.03 7.01 -6.98
N ILE A 222 -6.80 6.47 -5.79
CA ILE A 222 -6.97 5.02 -5.56
C ILE A 222 -8.45 4.64 -5.51
N GLU A 223 -9.30 5.40 -4.83
CA GLU A 223 -10.74 5.14 -4.86
C GLU A 223 -11.35 5.58 -6.20
N ALA A 224 -10.84 6.68 -6.81
CA ALA A 224 -11.37 7.20 -8.06
C ALA A 224 -11.13 6.25 -9.24
N PHE A 225 -9.89 5.80 -9.44
CA PHE A 225 -9.51 5.07 -10.65
C PHE A 225 -9.38 3.57 -10.46
N ASN A 226 -9.36 3.09 -9.21
CA ASN A 226 -9.22 1.68 -8.89
C ASN A 226 -10.39 1.16 -8.05
N GLN A 227 -11.60 1.49 -8.51
CA GLN A 227 -12.83 1.12 -7.80
C GLN A 227 -12.90 -0.37 -7.54
N ASP A 228 -13.37 -0.71 -6.31
CA ASP A 228 -13.59 -2.09 -5.88
C ASP A 228 -12.40 -3.01 -6.15
N ALA A 229 -11.26 -2.56 -5.85
CA ALA A 229 -9.91 -3.13 -5.84
C ALA A 229 -9.70 -4.50 -6.51
N ARG A 230 -10.63 -5.42 -6.38
CA ARG A 230 -10.51 -6.83 -6.78
C ARG A 230 -11.47 -7.19 -7.88
N ARG A 231 -10.99 -8.06 -8.78
CA ARG A 231 -11.77 -8.61 -9.88
C ARG A 231 -11.42 -10.08 -10.09
N LEU A 232 -12.36 -10.83 -10.63
CA LEU A 232 -12.10 -12.17 -11.13
C LEU A 232 -11.19 -12.09 -12.36
N GLY A 233 -10.10 -12.84 -12.35
CA GLY A 233 -9.14 -12.82 -13.45
C GLY A 233 -8.11 -13.94 -13.37
N ILE A 234 -7.29 -13.97 -14.41
CA ILE A 234 -6.11 -14.83 -14.53
C ILE A 234 -4.89 -13.91 -14.62
N VAL A 235 -3.95 -14.09 -13.71
CA VAL A 235 -2.79 -13.21 -13.56
C VAL A 235 -1.52 -14.04 -13.48
N SER A 236 -0.49 -13.61 -14.19
CA SER A 236 0.87 -14.07 -13.98
C SER A 236 1.68 -13.00 -13.27
N TYR A 237 2.52 -13.42 -12.33
CA TYR A 237 3.53 -12.55 -11.74
C TYR A 237 4.82 -13.30 -11.48
N GLY A 238 5.90 -12.55 -11.48
CA GLY A 238 7.23 -13.06 -11.26
C GLY A 238 8.16 -12.02 -10.68
N VAL A 239 9.33 -12.53 -10.30
CA VAL A 239 10.42 -11.80 -9.65
C VAL A 239 11.71 -12.26 -10.27
N SER A 240 12.67 -11.35 -10.50
CA SER A 240 14.03 -11.71 -10.91
C SER A 240 14.78 -12.37 -9.75
N ASP A 241 15.82 -13.16 -10.08
CA ASP A 241 16.62 -13.90 -9.08
C ASP A 241 17.30 -12.98 -8.05
N ASP A 242 17.59 -11.73 -8.41
CA ASP A 242 18.16 -10.70 -7.54
C ASP A 242 17.09 -9.88 -6.80
N GLU A 243 15.80 -10.23 -6.98
CA GLU A 243 14.64 -9.50 -6.47
C GLU A 243 14.60 -8.01 -6.83
N ALA A 244 15.39 -7.58 -7.80
CA ALA A 244 15.41 -6.20 -8.26
C ALA A 244 14.18 -5.87 -9.13
N TRP A 245 13.72 -6.81 -9.92
CA TRP A 245 12.57 -6.65 -10.79
C TRP A 245 11.41 -7.52 -10.35
N ASN A 246 10.20 -6.96 -10.36
CA ASN A 246 8.97 -7.75 -10.29
C ASN A 246 7.99 -7.29 -11.36
N TRP A 247 7.18 -8.22 -11.84
CA TRP A 247 6.17 -7.95 -12.85
C TRP A 247 4.89 -8.71 -12.54
N ARG A 248 3.78 -8.08 -12.89
CA ARG A 248 2.45 -8.67 -12.79
C ARG A 248 1.65 -8.24 -14.00
N TYR A 249 0.95 -9.17 -14.63
CA TYR A 249 0.05 -8.86 -15.72
C TYR A 249 -1.07 -9.90 -15.81
N GLY A 250 -2.23 -9.49 -16.27
CA GLY A 250 -3.36 -10.39 -16.34
C GLY A 250 -4.56 -9.82 -17.05
N VAL A 251 -5.56 -10.67 -17.19
CA VAL A 251 -6.87 -10.34 -17.75
C VAL A 251 -7.92 -10.55 -16.68
N TYR A 252 -8.81 -9.58 -16.56
CA TYR A 252 -9.85 -9.53 -15.55
C TYR A 252 -11.21 -9.28 -16.18
N ASN A 253 -12.26 -9.64 -15.47
CA ASN A 253 -13.60 -9.13 -15.75
C ASN A 253 -13.92 -7.95 -14.85
N MET A 254 -14.38 -6.82 -15.39
CA MET A 254 -14.70 -5.61 -14.63
C MET A 254 -15.93 -5.77 -13.74
N GLU A 255 -16.85 -6.67 -14.05
CA GLU A 255 -18.00 -6.95 -13.21
C GLU A 255 -17.58 -7.61 -11.90
N LEU A 256 -18.21 -7.18 -10.78
CA LEU A 256 -17.96 -7.73 -9.47
C LEU A 256 -18.69 -9.07 -9.28
N THR A 257 -17.95 -10.09 -8.85
CA THR A 257 -18.52 -11.42 -8.57
C THR A 257 -19.65 -11.40 -7.52
N GLN A 258 -19.67 -10.38 -6.67
CA GLN A 258 -20.66 -10.25 -5.59
C GLN A 258 -21.91 -9.45 -5.97
N ASN A 259 -21.98 -8.88 -7.19
CA ASN A 259 -23.12 -8.08 -7.60
C ASN A 259 -24.37 -8.91 -7.88
N ASP A 260 -24.20 -10.10 -8.44
CA ASP A 260 -25.28 -11.00 -8.84
C ASP A 260 -25.20 -12.35 -8.10
N ALA A 261 -25.40 -12.31 -6.78
CA ALA A 261 -25.42 -13.52 -5.94
C ALA A 261 -24.16 -14.41 -6.08
N GLY A 262 -23.02 -13.81 -6.43
CA GLY A 262 -21.71 -14.49 -6.46
C GLY A 262 -21.33 -15.10 -7.81
N TYR A 263 -22.01 -14.75 -8.89
CA TYR A 263 -21.60 -15.16 -10.25
C TYR A 263 -21.49 -13.94 -11.18
N ILE A 264 -20.78 -14.13 -12.28
CA ILE A 264 -20.74 -13.21 -13.42
C ILE A 264 -21.61 -13.81 -14.53
N GLY A 265 -22.54 -13.01 -15.05
CA GLY A 265 -23.41 -13.41 -16.16
C GLY A 265 -22.66 -13.51 -17.49
N ASP A 266 -23.40 -13.50 -18.60
CA ASP A 266 -22.88 -13.62 -19.96
C ASP A 266 -22.32 -12.31 -20.55
N HIS A 267 -22.21 -11.27 -19.74
CA HIS A 267 -21.69 -9.95 -20.10
C HIS A 267 -20.25 -9.80 -19.63
N TYR A 268 -19.33 -10.16 -20.50
CA TYR A 268 -17.91 -10.10 -20.20
C TYR A 268 -17.34 -8.71 -20.54
N GLN A 269 -16.99 -7.95 -19.51
CA GLN A 269 -16.29 -6.68 -19.63
C GLN A 269 -14.81 -6.93 -19.34
N LEU A 270 -14.00 -7.06 -20.37
CA LEU A 270 -12.62 -7.44 -20.23
C LEU A 270 -11.73 -6.25 -19.91
N GLU A 271 -10.80 -6.46 -19.00
CA GLU A 271 -9.73 -5.53 -18.62
C GLU A 271 -8.39 -6.25 -18.68
N GLY A 272 -7.44 -5.70 -19.44
CA GLY A 272 -6.04 -6.09 -19.37
C GLY A 272 -5.30 -5.14 -18.45
N ALA A 273 -4.55 -5.66 -17.47
CA ALA A 273 -3.78 -4.83 -16.54
C ALA A 273 -2.39 -5.39 -16.32
N GLY A 274 -1.42 -4.49 -16.07
CA GLY A 274 -0.04 -4.86 -15.83
C GLY A 274 0.74 -3.83 -15.02
N ARG A 275 1.81 -4.30 -14.38
CA ARG A 275 2.79 -3.50 -13.65
C ARG A 275 4.17 -4.09 -13.85
N LEU A 276 5.14 -3.23 -14.15
CA LEU A 276 6.56 -3.53 -14.14
C LEU A 276 7.23 -2.65 -13.11
N ALA A 277 7.93 -3.25 -12.18
CA ALA A 277 8.50 -2.59 -11.03
C ALA A 277 9.98 -2.94 -10.86
N ASN A 278 10.74 -1.97 -10.37
CA ASN A 278 12.16 -2.14 -10.11
C ASN A 278 12.58 -1.50 -8.79
N THR A 279 13.20 -2.29 -7.94
CA THR A 279 13.91 -1.84 -6.74
C THR A 279 15.39 -1.73 -7.10
N TRP A 280 15.78 -0.57 -7.65
CA TRP A 280 17.12 -0.33 -8.21
C TRP A 280 18.21 -0.12 -7.17
N TRP A 281 17.83 0.11 -5.92
CA TRP A 281 18.71 0.21 -4.78
C TRP A 281 18.05 -0.44 -3.57
N TYR A 282 18.78 -1.30 -2.90
CA TYR A 282 18.40 -1.90 -1.62
C TYR A 282 19.66 -2.14 -0.80
N ASP A 283 19.68 -1.65 0.44
CA ASP A 283 20.83 -1.80 1.35
C ASP A 283 20.71 -3.13 2.12
N GLU A 284 21.27 -4.17 1.54
CA GLU A 284 21.32 -5.51 2.14
C GLU A 284 22.02 -5.51 3.50
N SER A 285 23.04 -4.65 3.68
CA SER A 285 23.86 -4.61 4.90
C SER A 285 23.07 -4.16 6.12
N SER A 286 22.04 -3.35 5.92
CA SER A 286 21.17 -2.83 6.97
C SER A 286 19.78 -3.47 7.00
N ASP A 287 19.57 -4.61 6.32
CA ASP A 287 18.26 -5.27 6.18
C ASP A 287 17.17 -4.31 5.64
N GLY A 288 17.52 -3.59 4.56
CA GLY A 288 16.59 -2.72 3.86
C GLY A 288 16.25 -1.41 4.56
N ARG A 289 17.11 -0.87 5.40
CA ARG A 289 16.92 0.49 5.94
C ARG A 289 17.10 1.59 4.88
N GLY A 290 17.76 1.25 3.76
CA GLY A 290 17.86 2.06 2.57
C GLY A 290 17.31 1.31 1.37
N TYR A 291 16.39 1.93 0.63
CA TYR A 291 15.92 1.40 -0.64
C TYR A 291 15.31 2.48 -1.53
N ALA A 292 15.32 2.20 -2.83
CA ALA A 292 14.65 3.03 -3.80
C ALA A 292 13.99 2.18 -4.89
N HIS A 293 12.75 2.52 -5.18
CA HIS A 293 11.86 1.79 -6.06
C HIS A 293 11.15 2.73 -7.04
N TRP A 294 10.84 2.22 -8.21
CA TRP A 294 9.89 2.80 -9.15
C TRP A 294 9.07 1.71 -9.84
N ALA A 295 7.88 2.06 -10.31
CA ALA A 295 7.16 1.20 -11.22
C ALA A 295 6.33 2.01 -12.22
N VAL A 296 6.03 1.32 -13.33
CA VAL A 296 5.05 1.73 -14.33
C VAL A 296 3.94 0.69 -14.34
N SER A 297 2.71 1.15 -14.30
CA SER A 297 1.55 0.27 -14.33
C SER A 297 0.49 0.83 -15.26
N GLY A 298 -0.42 -0.01 -15.70
CA GLY A 298 -1.50 0.44 -16.55
C GLY A 298 -2.58 -0.60 -16.73
N THR A 299 -3.70 -0.11 -17.25
CA THR A 299 -4.81 -0.97 -17.65
C THR A 299 -5.44 -0.45 -18.93
N ILE A 300 -6.01 -1.37 -19.71
CA ILE A 300 -6.92 -1.10 -20.81
C ILE A 300 -8.19 -1.89 -20.55
N ALA A 301 -9.34 -1.22 -20.60
CA ALA A 301 -10.60 -1.83 -20.26
C ALA A 301 -11.70 -1.40 -21.23
N HIS A 302 -12.61 -2.34 -21.48
CA HIS A 302 -13.81 -2.10 -22.27
C HIS A 302 -15.02 -2.08 -21.33
N PRO A 303 -15.40 -0.89 -20.81
CA PRO A 303 -16.63 -0.74 -20.08
C PRO A 303 -17.82 -0.93 -21.03
N ASP A 304 -18.97 -1.30 -20.48
CA ASP A 304 -20.21 -1.33 -21.26
C ASP A 304 -20.73 0.11 -21.44
N GLY A 305 -20.65 0.62 -22.67
CA GLY A 305 -20.98 2.02 -23.02
C GLY A 305 -22.48 2.31 -23.08
N ASP A 306 -23.33 1.30 -22.97
CA ASP A 306 -24.79 1.47 -23.03
C ASP A 306 -25.34 2.01 -21.70
N GLY A 307 -24.89 3.19 -21.28
CA GLY A 307 -25.38 3.90 -20.10
C GLY A 307 -26.89 4.21 -20.12
N GLY A 308 -27.65 3.56 -20.99
CA GLY A 308 -29.09 3.61 -21.06
C GLY A 308 -29.74 2.81 -19.94
N THR A 309 -30.21 3.50 -18.91
CA THR A 309 -31.10 2.91 -17.93
C THR A 309 -32.42 2.55 -18.62
N VAL A 310 -32.57 1.35 -19.10
CA VAL A 310 -33.88 0.82 -19.41
C VAL A 310 -34.51 0.41 -18.08
N ILE A 311 -35.18 1.34 -17.43
CA ILE A 311 -36.11 0.99 -16.35
C ILE A 311 -37.31 0.31 -17.03
N ALA A 312 -37.29 -1.00 -17.10
CA ALA A 312 -38.52 -1.74 -17.41
C ALA A 312 -39.46 -1.58 -16.22
N PRO A 313 -40.66 -1.03 -16.38
CA PRO A 313 -41.63 -0.97 -15.31
C PRO A 313 -42.16 -2.37 -15.01
N GLY A 314 -41.84 -2.91 -13.85
CA GLY A 314 -42.37 -4.19 -13.34
C GLY A 314 -41.31 -5.24 -13.04
N PRO A 315 -41.61 -6.21 -12.14
CA PRO A 315 -40.69 -7.32 -11.88
C PRO A 315 -40.76 -8.37 -13.05
N PRO A 316 -39.60 -9.00 -13.41
CA PRO A 316 -38.31 -8.85 -12.73
C PRO A 316 -37.57 -7.59 -13.18
N THR A 317 -36.99 -6.88 -12.25
CA THR A 317 -36.03 -5.81 -12.55
C THR A 317 -34.87 -6.43 -13.33
N VAL A 318 -34.84 -6.19 -14.64
CA VAL A 318 -33.66 -6.46 -15.45
C VAL A 318 -32.59 -5.54 -14.91
N ARG A 319 -31.56 -6.08 -14.26
CA ARG A 319 -30.39 -5.33 -13.90
C ARG A 319 -29.73 -4.93 -15.21
N VAL A 320 -29.85 -3.66 -15.54
CA VAL A 320 -29.11 -3.07 -16.64
C VAL A 320 -27.66 -3.07 -16.23
N HIS A 321 -26.78 -3.51 -17.12
CA HIS A 321 -25.34 -3.55 -16.90
C HIS A 321 -24.88 -2.25 -16.30
N GLN A 322 -24.31 -2.34 -15.09
CA GLN A 322 -23.74 -1.20 -14.43
C GLN A 322 -22.32 -1.03 -14.95
N ASN A 323 -22.25 -0.37 -16.07
CA ASN A 323 -20.96 -0.06 -16.62
C ASN A 323 -20.20 0.91 -15.76
N GLU A 324 -18.94 0.59 -15.58
CA GLU A 324 -18.01 1.24 -14.68
C GLU A 324 -17.29 2.46 -15.27
N ALA A 325 -17.77 3.05 -16.36
CA ALA A 325 -17.35 4.38 -16.77
C ALA A 325 -17.94 5.42 -15.80
N ARG A 326 -17.46 5.37 -14.57
CA ARG A 326 -17.79 6.31 -13.51
C ARG A 326 -16.62 6.42 -12.55
N PHE A 327 -16.03 7.59 -12.44
CA PHE A 327 -14.92 7.86 -11.54
C PHE A 327 -15.41 8.67 -10.34
N ARG A 328 -15.08 8.19 -9.13
CA ARG A 328 -15.60 8.84 -7.91
C ARG A 328 -14.79 8.46 -6.69
N THR A 329 -14.63 9.40 -5.76
CA THR A 329 -13.90 9.17 -4.52
C THR A 329 -14.48 9.95 -3.33
N ARG A 330 -14.22 9.43 -2.13
CA ARG A 330 -14.46 10.13 -0.87
C ARG A 330 -13.30 11.06 -0.55
N PRO A 331 -13.46 11.96 0.44
CA PRO A 331 -12.42 12.94 0.85
C PRO A 331 -11.29 12.31 1.68
N GLU A 332 -10.81 11.11 1.31
CA GLU A 332 -9.80 10.34 2.08
C GLU A 332 -10.24 9.99 3.52
N ALA A 333 -11.53 10.02 3.76
CA ALA A 333 -12.24 9.71 4.98
C ALA A 333 -13.51 8.91 4.66
N ARG A 334 -14.21 8.44 5.68
CA ARG A 334 -15.45 7.65 5.49
C ARG A 334 -16.70 8.52 5.59
N SER A 335 -16.82 9.48 4.66
CA SER A 335 -18.10 10.18 4.38
C SER A 335 -19.17 9.19 3.89
N THR A 336 -20.45 9.54 3.95
CA THR A 336 -21.53 8.74 3.38
C THR A 336 -21.46 8.79 1.86
N SER A 337 -21.40 10.00 1.32
CA SER A 337 -21.32 10.26 -0.11
C SER A 337 -19.87 10.28 -0.62
N ARG A 338 -19.70 10.23 -1.90
CA ARG A 338 -18.46 10.50 -2.59
C ARG A 338 -18.52 11.92 -3.12
N TRP A 339 -17.66 12.77 -2.60
CA TRP A 339 -17.70 14.21 -2.88
C TRP A 339 -17.08 14.59 -4.22
N LEU A 340 -16.24 13.73 -4.80
CA LEU A 340 -15.83 13.82 -6.20
C LEU A 340 -16.52 12.71 -6.98
N ASN A 341 -17.18 13.04 -8.09
CA ASN A 341 -17.99 12.06 -8.79
C ASN A 341 -18.39 12.54 -10.20
N THR A 342 -17.90 11.88 -11.22
CA THR A 342 -18.26 12.17 -12.63
C THR A 342 -19.71 11.87 -12.98
N GLY A 343 -20.45 11.16 -12.11
CA GLY A 343 -21.65 10.46 -12.55
C GLY A 343 -21.31 9.30 -13.50
N ARG A 344 -22.32 8.69 -14.08
CA ARG A 344 -22.15 7.69 -15.15
C ARG A 344 -21.88 8.42 -16.47
N ILE A 345 -20.82 8.01 -17.17
CA ILE A 345 -20.38 8.63 -18.41
C ILE A 345 -20.98 7.86 -19.58
N ALA A 346 -21.88 8.50 -20.30
CA ALA A 346 -22.52 7.91 -21.46
C ALA A 346 -21.53 7.69 -22.62
N GLY A 347 -21.76 6.60 -23.38
CA GLY A 347 -21.01 6.29 -24.59
C GLY A 347 -19.56 5.85 -24.37
N ALA A 348 -19.18 5.51 -23.16
CA ALA A 348 -17.85 4.98 -22.89
C ALA A 348 -17.58 3.70 -23.69
N GLN A 349 -16.46 3.65 -24.39
CA GLN A 349 -16.08 2.49 -25.21
C GLN A 349 -14.83 1.83 -24.65
N TRP A 350 -13.78 2.60 -24.45
CA TRP A 350 -12.53 2.14 -23.88
C TRP A 350 -12.00 3.15 -22.88
N TYR A 351 -11.31 2.67 -21.84
CA TYR A 351 -10.46 3.54 -21.07
C TYR A 351 -9.08 2.90 -20.89
N GLU A 352 -8.08 3.75 -20.90
CA GLU A 352 -6.70 3.41 -20.58
C GLU A 352 -6.27 4.16 -19.33
N LEU A 353 -5.51 3.48 -18.47
CA LEU A 353 -4.88 4.09 -17.31
C LEU A 353 -3.37 3.89 -17.41
N LEU A 354 -2.61 4.93 -17.15
CA LEU A 354 -1.18 4.88 -16.93
C LEU A 354 -0.85 5.39 -15.53
N GLY A 355 -0.20 4.54 -14.74
CA GLY A 355 0.28 4.83 -13.39
C GLY A 355 1.81 4.85 -13.33
N LEU A 356 2.34 5.84 -12.62
CA LEU A 356 3.77 5.97 -12.28
C LEU A 356 3.90 6.04 -10.77
N GLU A 357 4.86 5.34 -10.21
CA GLU A 357 5.11 5.35 -8.76
C GLU A 357 6.59 5.41 -8.43
N LYS A 358 6.91 6.01 -7.29
CA LYS A 358 8.26 6.06 -6.76
C LYS A 358 8.28 6.01 -5.24
N VAL A 359 9.23 5.27 -4.71
CA VAL A 359 9.51 5.19 -3.27
C VAL A 359 11.00 5.38 -3.05
N VAL A 360 11.34 6.17 -2.06
CA VAL A 360 12.71 6.29 -1.54
C VAL A 360 12.65 6.23 -0.02
N ASN A 361 13.42 5.35 0.58
CA ASN A 361 13.58 5.25 2.02
C ASN A 361 15.04 5.35 2.41
N VAL A 362 15.37 6.19 3.38
CA VAL A 362 16.71 6.35 3.94
C VAL A 362 16.63 6.37 5.46
N GLY A 363 16.92 5.24 6.08
CA GLY A 363 16.77 5.08 7.52
C GLY A 363 15.31 5.35 7.95
N PRO A 364 15.08 6.29 8.88
CA PRO A 364 13.73 6.59 9.37
C PRO A 364 12.88 7.43 8.40
N LEU A 365 13.46 7.99 7.33
CA LEU A 365 12.79 8.87 6.38
C LEU A 365 12.30 8.08 5.16
N GLN A 366 11.05 8.24 4.80
CA GLN A 366 10.45 7.70 3.59
C GLN A 366 9.75 8.80 2.79
N VAL A 367 9.92 8.79 1.46
CA VAL A 367 9.21 9.64 0.51
C VAL A 367 8.55 8.76 -0.54
N VAL A 368 7.29 8.98 -0.79
CA VAL A 368 6.50 8.22 -1.77
C VAL A 368 5.70 9.19 -2.64
N GLY A 369 5.59 8.87 -3.91
CA GLY A 369 4.73 9.57 -4.86
C GLY A 369 4.14 8.62 -5.89
N GLU A 370 2.92 8.90 -6.27
CA GLU A 370 2.18 8.17 -7.31
C GLU A 370 1.36 9.14 -8.15
N LEU A 371 1.32 8.89 -9.46
CA LEU A 371 0.55 9.63 -10.45
C LEU A 371 -0.25 8.65 -11.29
N GLN A 372 -1.51 8.96 -11.55
CA GLN A 372 -2.36 8.18 -12.45
C GLN A 372 -3.07 9.09 -13.45
N ASN A 373 -3.09 8.66 -14.71
CA ASN A 373 -3.80 9.30 -15.81
C ASN A 373 -4.79 8.30 -16.40
N VAL A 374 -5.99 8.77 -16.72
CA VAL A 374 -7.06 7.98 -17.34
C VAL A 374 -7.55 8.70 -18.58
N TRP A 375 -7.52 8.03 -19.70
CA TRP A 375 -8.14 8.46 -20.94
C TRP A 375 -9.38 7.61 -21.17
N LEU A 376 -10.50 8.25 -21.47
CA LEU A 376 -11.77 7.58 -21.73
C LEU A 376 -12.25 7.93 -23.14
N GLN A 377 -12.28 6.95 -24.01
CA GLN A 377 -12.80 7.08 -25.35
C GLN A 377 -14.33 6.94 -25.34
N ARG A 378 -15.01 7.82 -26.03
CA ARG A 378 -16.47 7.81 -26.13
C ARG A 378 -16.92 7.68 -27.58
N SER A 379 -18.15 7.17 -27.75
CA SER A 379 -18.82 7.22 -29.05
C SER A 379 -19.05 8.68 -29.45
N ALA A 380 -18.88 8.98 -30.73
CA ALA A 380 -19.04 10.34 -31.26
C ALA A 380 -20.43 10.98 -30.97
N ALA A 381 -21.46 10.15 -30.76
CA ALA A 381 -22.81 10.60 -30.39
C ALA A 381 -22.90 11.07 -28.92
N ALA A 382 -21.99 10.62 -28.06
CA ALA A 382 -21.97 10.94 -26.63
C ALA A 382 -21.10 12.16 -26.28
N GLY A 383 -20.21 12.57 -27.18
CA GLY A 383 -19.34 13.72 -27.02
C GLY A 383 -17.85 13.37 -27.22
N ASP A 384 -16.99 14.32 -26.87
CA ASP A 384 -15.54 14.18 -27.01
C ASP A 384 -14.95 13.19 -26.00
N ASP A 385 -13.78 12.62 -26.31
CA ASP A 385 -13.01 11.82 -25.40
C ASP A 385 -12.61 12.61 -24.15
N LEU A 386 -12.46 11.92 -23.03
CA LEU A 386 -12.22 12.53 -21.73
C LEU A 386 -10.86 12.15 -21.17
N TRP A 387 -10.31 13.03 -20.36
CA TRP A 387 -9.08 12.83 -19.64
C TRP A 387 -9.21 13.24 -18.18
N PHE A 388 -8.95 12.28 -17.29
CA PHE A 388 -8.91 12.49 -15.85
C PHE A 388 -7.52 12.13 -15.32
N TRP A 389 -7.11 12.78 -14.26
CA TRP A 389 -5.81 12.47 -13.66
C TRP A 389 -5.75 12.85 -12.20
N GLY A 390 -4.72 12.39 -11.54
CA GLY A 390 -4.44 12.77 -10.17
C GLY A 390 -3.18 12.13 -9.66
N GLY A 391 -2.79 12.53 -8.46
CA GLY A 391 -1.59 12.02 -7.83
C GLY A 391 -1.55 12.35 -6.36
N TYR A 392 -0.58 11.77 -5.69
CA TYR A 392 -0.24 12.14 -4.33
C TYR A 392 1.28 12.06 -4.13
N ALA A 393 1.73 12.78 -3.12
CA ALA A 393 3.06 12.57 -2.56
C ALA A 393 2.97 12.66 -1.04
N TYR A 394 3.78 11.85 -0.36
CA TYR A 394 3.91 11.96 1.08
C TYR A 394 5.36 11.82 1.54
N VAL A 395 5.62 12.40 2.69
CA VAL A 395 6.82 12.17 3.48
C VAL A 395 6.39 11.56 4.81
N ALA A 396 7.14 10.56 5.28
CA ALA A 396 6.94 9.92 6.58
C ALA A 396 8.28 9.80 7.31
N TYR A 397 8.26 9.97 8.62
CA TYR A 397 9.45 9.92 9.45
C TYR A 397 9.19 9.14 10.74
N MET A 398 10.03 8.12 11.00
CA MET A 398 9.99 7.32 12.22
C MET A 398 10.77 8.05 13.33
N LEU A 399 10.04 8.62 14.30
CA LEU A 399 10.63 9.39 15.40
C LEU A 399 11.51 8.54 16.32
N THR A 400 11.22 7.25 16.41
CA THR A 400 11.93 6.29 17.25
C THR A 400 13.07 5.57 16.52
N GLY A 401 13.26 5.88 15.23
CA GLY A 401 14.45 5.45 14.47
C GLY A 401 14.30 4.16 13.68
N GLU A 402 13.14 3.50 13.69
CA GLU A 402 12.83 2.37 12.82
C GLU A 402 12.79 2.82 11.34
N HIS A 403 12.47 1.93 10.44
CA HIS A 403 12.19 2.23 9.05
C HIS A 403 10.90 1.54 8.62
N VAL A 404 10.35 1.94 7.47
CA VAL A 404 9.26 1.22 6.81
C VAL A 404 9.87 0.14 5.91
N PRO A 405 9.68 -1.15 6.20
CA PRO A 405 10.26 -2.21 5.39
C PRO A 405 9.69 -2.25 3.97
N TRP A 406 10.46 -2.82 3.06
CA TRP A 406 10.09 -3.02 1.66
C TRP A 406 10.11 -4.51 1.30
N GLU A 407 8.98 -5.02 0.81
CA GLU A 407 8.84 -6.39 0.30
C GLU A 407 9.19 -6.37 -1.19
N ARG A 408 10.41 -6.80 -1.54
CA ARG A 408 10.97 -6.70 -2.90
C ARG A 408 10.23 -7.58 -3.89
N ASP A 409 9.85 -8.78 -3.48
CA ASP A 409 9.09 -9.74 -4.28
C ASP A 409 7.72 -9.18 -4.72
N GLY A 410 7.09 -8.41 -3.85
CA GLY A 410 5.81 -7.75 -4.09
C GLY A 410 5.93 -6.35 -4.65
N GLY A 411 7.07 -5.68 -4.47
CA GLY A 411 7.24 -4.26 -4.72
C GLY A 411 6.22 -3.44 -3.94
N VAL A 412 6.09 -3.69 -2.63
CA VAL A 412 5.11 -3.08 -1.72
C VAL A 412 5.70 -2.82 -0.34
N LEU A 413 5.01 -2.01 0.46
CA LEU A 413 5.40 -1.74 1.84
C LEU A 413 5.23 -3.00 2.72
N GLY A 414 6.19 -3.23 3.60
CA GLY A 414 6.19 -4.29 4.60
C GLY A 414 5.74 -3.84 5.98
N ARG A 415 5.91 -4.74 6.94
CA ARG A 415 5.46 -4.59 8.33
C ARG A 415 6.49 -3.86 9.16
N VAL A 416 6.14 -2.68 9.70
CA VAL A 416 6.97 -1.97 10.71
C VAL A 416 7.05 -2.81 11.98
N LYS A 417 8.27 -3.02 12.45
CA LYS A 417 8.57 -3.72 13.71
C LYS A 417 9.21 -2.72 14.67
N PRO A 418 8.54 -2.35 15.77
CA PRO A 418 9.15 -1.52 16.81
C PRO A 418 10.44 -2.16 17.37
N PHE A 419 11.44 -1.35 17.66
CA PHE A 419 12.64 -1.84 18.38
C PHE A 419 12.28 -2.43 19.73
N GLU A 420 11.32 -1.81 20.43
CA GLU A 420 10.70 -2.34 21.64
C GLU A 420 9.19 -2.21 21.54
N ASN A 421 8.48 -3.29 21.88
CA ASN A 421 7.01 -3.24 21.92
C ASN A 421 6.54 -2.29 23.04
N PHE A 422 5.42 -1.65 22.83
CA PHE A 422 4.72 -0.93 23.87
C PHE A 422 4.17 -1.92 24.89
N PHE A 423 4.38 -1.65 26.19
CA PHE A 423 3.86 -2.44 27.29
C PHE A 423 4.30 -3.93 27.23
N LEU A 424 4.69 -4.53 28.32
CA LEU A 424 5.11 -5.95 28.47
C LEU A 424 6.19 -6.42 27.47
N VAL A 425 7.37 -5.80 27.56
CA VAL A 425 8.57 -6.30 26.85
C VAL A 425 9.23 -7.41 27.66
N ASN A 426 9.31 -8.61 27.10
CA ASN A 426 10.09 -9.70 27.69
C ASN A 426 11.60 -9.39 27.53
N ARG A 427 12.35 -9.37 28.63
CA ARG A 427 13.78 -9.10 28.61
C ARG A 427 14.59 -10.39 28.65
N ALA A 428 15.69 -10.44 27.92
CA ALA A 428 16.59 -11.58 27.91
C ALA A 428 17.14 -11.95 29.29
N SER A 429 17.23 -10.97 30.21
CA SER A 429 17.63 -11.17 31.60
C SER A 429 16.53 -11.72 32.54
N GLY A 430 15.34 -12.01 31.97
CA GLY A 430 14.14 -12.36 32.73
C GLY A 430 13.37 -11.14 33.22
N GLY A 431 12.04 -11.30 33.39
CA GLY A 431 11.13 -10.23 33.80
C GLY A 431 10.54 -9.43 32.62
N HIS A 432 9.68 -8.46 32.96
CA HIS A 432 8.99 -7.63 32.00
C HIS A 432 9.45 -6.17 32.13
N GLY A 433 9.54 -5.48 31.03
CA GLY A 433 9.76 -4.04 30.93
C GLY A 433 8.65 -3.36 30.16
N GLY A 434 8.57 -2.04 30.22
CA GLY A 434 7.73 -1.20 29.36
C GLY A 434 8.58 -0.63 28.23
N GLY A 435 8.14 -0.78 27.00
CA GLY A 435 8.65 -0.06 25.84
C GLY A 435 7.69 1.05 25.42
N TRP A 436 8.11 1.89 24.48
CA TRP A 436 7.32 3.00 23.96
C TRP A 436 6.59 2.65 22.66
N GLY A 437 6.89 1.49 22.07
CA GLY A 437 6.52 1.18 20.69
C GLY A 437 7.26 2.07 19.70
N ALA A 438 6.84 2.05 18.44
CA ALA A 438 7.39 2.94 17.41
C ALA A 438 6.44 4.09 17.11
N TRP A 439 6.99 5.28 16.85
CA TRP A 439 6.25 6.50 16.55
C TRP A 439 6.62 7.04 15.18
N GLN A 440 5.63 7.35 14.38
CA GLN A 440 5.81 7.89 13.03
C GLN A 440 4.90 9.10 12.84
N ILE A 441 5.45 10.13 12.19
CA ILE A 441 4.69 11.26 11.66
C ILE A 441 4.75 11.25 10.15
N ALA A 442 3.71 11.77 9.51
CA ALA A 442 3.65 11.85 8.05
C ALA A 442 2.82 13.04 7.59
N ALA A 443 3.12 13.52 6.37
CA ALA A 443 2.32 14.52 5.69
C ALA A 443 2.13 14.09 4.24
N ARG A 444 0.89 14.15 3.73
CA ARG A 444 0.51 13.83 2.36
C ARG A 444 -0.23 14.99 1.73
N TYR A 445 0.12 15.30 0.49
CA TYR A 445 -0.70 16.09 -0.40
C TYR A 445 -1.28 15.21 -1.49
N SER A 446 -2.58 15.33 -1.73
CA SER A 446 -3.31 14.56 -2.74
C SER A 446 -4.09 15.51 -3.65
N TYR A 447 -4.18 15.13 -4.92
CA TYR A 447 -4.89 15.84 -5.97
C TYR A 447 -5.63 14.86 -6.87
N ALA A 448 -6.85 15.20 -7.27
CA ALA A 448 -7.58 14.48 -8.31
C ALA A 448 -8.42 15.46 -9.13
N ASP A 449 -8.34 15.37 -10.45
CA ASP A 449 -9.14 16.13 -11.41
C ASP A 449 -10.06 15.14 -12.14
N LEU A 450 -11.33 15.20 -11.81
CA LEU A 450 -12.39 14.39 -12.42
C LEU A 450 -13.30 15.23 -13.32
N SER A 451 -12.82 16.37 -13.81
CA SER A 451 -13.60 17.31 -14.64
C SER A 451 -12.95 17.48 -16.01
N ASP A 452 -13.65 17.09 -17.08
CA ASP A 452 -13.25 17.28 -18.47
C ASP A 452 -14.44 17.14 -19.42
N GLY A 453 -14.41 17.88 -20.56
CA GLY A 453 -15.32 17.70 -21.69
C GLY A 453 -16.81 17.83 -21.34
N GLY A 454 -17.16 18.69 -20.38
CA GLY A 454 -18.53 18.89 -19.88
C GLY A 454 -18.96 17.90 -18.78
N ILE A 455 -18.08 17.02 -18.36
CA ILE A 455 -18.22 16.21 -17.14
C ILE A 455 -17.56 17.02 -16.01
N ASN A 456 -18.30 17.39 -15.00
CA ASN A 456 -17.83 18.15 -13.83
C ASN A 456 -17.85 17.23 -12.60
N GLY A 457 -16.91 16.31 -12.53
CA GLY A 457 -16.77 15.38 -11.41
C GLY A 457 -16.12 15.98 -10.16
N GLY A 458 -15.62 17.21 -10.29
CA GLY A 458 -14.92 17.98 -9.27
C GLY A 458 -13.40 17.82 -9.32
N VAL A 459 -12.71 18.86 -8.87
CA VAL A 459 -11.26 18.88 -8.66
C VAL A 459 -11.00 18.92 -7.16
N GLY A 460 -10.40 17.85 -6.63
CA GLY A 460 -10.14 17.70 -5.20
C GLY A 460 -8.67 17.93 -4.85
N ASN A 461 -8.47 18.63 -3.74
CA ASN A 461 -7.18 18.84 -3.11
C ASN A 461 -7.27 18.45 -1.64
N SER A 462 -6.24 17.83 -1.08
CA SER A 462 -6.20 17.58 0.35
C SER A 462 -4.77 17.56 0.90
N LEU A 463 -4.60 18.10 2.09
CA LEU A 463 -3.43 17.99 2.91
C LEU A 463 -3.76 17.13 4.12
N THR A 464 -3.11 15.98 4.26
CA THR A 464 -3.30 15.08 5.39
C THR A 464 -2.05 15.06 6.26
N LEU A 465 -2.20 15.39 7.55
CA LEU A 465 -1.18 15.16 8.57
C LEU A 465 -1.50 13.86 9.31
N GLY A 466 -0.52 12.97 9.43
CA GLY A 466 -0.68 11.66 10.04
C GLY A 466 0.27 11.42 11.19
N MET A 467 -0.19 10.69 12.19
CA MET A 467 0.61 10.15 13.28
C MET A 467 0.25 8.69 13.50
N ASN A 468 1.26 7.81 13.55
CA ASN A 468 1.11 6.39 13.83
C ASN A 468 1.86 6.03 15.10
N TRP A 469 1.22 5.28 15.99
CA TRP A 469 1.82 4.69 17.16
C TRP A 469 1.71 3.17 17.09
N TYR A 470 2.80 2.52 16.74
CA TYR A 470 2.90 1.08 16.64
C TYR A 470 3.19 0.50 18.03
N TRP A 471 2.24 -0.24 18.59
CA TRP A 471 2.41 -0.89 19.89
C TRP A 471 3.30 -2.13 19.80
N ASN A 472 3.13 -2.86 18.72
CA ASN A 472 3.89 -4.04 18.33
C ASN A 472 3.71 -4.24 16.81
N PRO A 473 4.34 -5.25 16.18
CA PRO A 473 4.18 -5.47 14.75
C PRO A 473 2.74 -5.67 14.26
N ASN A 474 1.82 -6.07 15.14
CA ASN A 474 0.46 -6.46 14.81
C ASN A 474 -0.63 -5.49 15.28
N ALA A 475 -0.28 -4.50 16.09
CA ALA A 475 -1.26 -3.55 16.65
C ALA A 475 -0.73 -2.12 16.65
N ARG A 476 -1.59 -1.16 16.24
CA ARG A 476 -1.26 0.28 16.25
C ARG A 476 -2.48 1.16 16.38
N LEU A 477 -2.24 2.41 16.80
CA LEU A 477 -3.14 3.54 16.65
C LEU A 477 -2.67 4.44 15.51
N GLN A 478 -3.61 5.00 14.77
CA GLN A 478 -3.37 5.99 13.72
C GLN A 478 -4.26 7.21 13.97
N PHE A 479 -3.72 8.40 13.69
CA PHE A 479 -4.44 9.66 13.74
C PHE A 479 -4.17 10.43 12.46
N ASN A 480 -5.22 11.00 11.87
CA ASN A 480 -5.12 11.88 10.71
C ASN A 480 -5.91 13.17 10.97
N TYR A 481 -5.33 14.28 10.57
CA TYR A 481 -6.03 15.53 10.32
C TYR A 481 -5.98 15.78 8.82
N ILE A 482 -7.11 16.07 8.21
CA ILE A 482 -7.27 16.29 6.79
C ILE A 482 -7.91 17.68 6.60
N HIS A 483 -7.23 18.55 5.87
CA HIS A 483 -7.76 19.78 5.34
C HIS A 483 -7.85 19.67 3.82
N GLY A 484 -9.01 19.96 3.25
CA GLY A 484 -9.19 19.83 1.82
C GLY A 484 -10.26 20.74 1.24
N TRP A 485 -10.21 20.87 -0.08
CA TRP A 485 -11.18 21.66 -0.84
C TRP A 485 -11.48 21.01 -2.18
N ILE A 486 -12.67 21.26 -2.66
CA ILE A 486 -13.20 20.77 -3.93
C ILE A 486 -13.66 21.96 -4.74
N ASP A 487 -13.26 21.96 -6.01
CA ASP A 487 -13.64 22.95 -7.02
C ASP A 487 -14.26 22.25 -8.25
N ASP A 488 -14.84 23.00 -9.17
CA ASP A 488 -15.33 22.52 -10.47
C ASP A 488 -16.27 21.30 -10.40
N HIS A 489 -17.03 21.17 -9.34
CA HIS A 489 -18.04 20.13 -9.21
C HIS A 489 -19.33 20.49 -9.94
N ALA A 490 -20.04 19.52 -10.48
CA ALA A 490 -21.39 19.71 -10.98
C ALA A 490 -22.27 20.35 -9.88
N PRO A 491 -23.11 21.35 -10.20
CA PRO A 491 -23.90 22.05 -9.18
C PRO A 491 -24.79 21.09 -8.38
N VAL A 492 -24.63 21.08 -7.05
CA VAL A 492 -25.49 20.39 -6.12
C VAL A 492 -26.11 21.43 -5.19
N ASN A 493 -27.43 21.61 -5.25
CA ASN A 493 -28.13 22.69 -4.54
C ASN A 493 -27.58 24.10 -4.83
N GLY A 494 -26.92 24.30 -6.00
CA GLY A 494 -26.31 25.56 -6.43
C GLY A 494 -24.84 25.70 -6.03
N PHE A 495 -24.25 24.79 -5.29
CA PHE A 495 -22.84 24.80 -4.91
C PHE A 495 -22.01 23.99 -5.92
N THR A 496 -20.83 24.52 -6.28
CA THR A 496 -19.85 23.91 -7.19
C THR A 496 -18.48 23.74 -6.54
N GLU A 497 -18.32 24.23 -5.33
CA GLU A 497 -17.09 24.21 -4.53
C GLU A 497 -17.40 23.96 -3.06
N GLY A 498 -16.41 23.52 -2.28
CA GLY A 498 -16.53 23.36 -0.85
C GLY A 498 -15.20 23.08 -0.18
N GLU A 499 -15.11 23.45 1.11
CA GLU A 499 -13.93 23.30 1.96
C GLU A 499 -14.28 22.48 3.20
N TYR A 500 -13.33 21.66 3.69
CA TYR A 500 -13.56 20.77 4.82
C TYR A 500 -12.33 20.51 5.68
N ASP A 501 -12.60 20.26 6.96
CA ASP A 501 -11.67 19.72 7.92
C ASP A 501 -12.20 18.40 8.49
N ILE A 502 -11.33 17.37 8.54
CA ILE A 502 -11.70 16.05 9.04
C ILE A 502 -10.65 15.55 10.02
N ILE A 503 -11.09 14.93 11.11
CA ILE A 503 -10.24 14.24 12.07
C ILE A 503 -10.58 12.75 12.03
N GLY A 504 -9.54 11.92 11.86
CA GLY A 504 -9.68 10.47 11.90
C GLY A 504 -8.81 9.84 12.96
N ALA A 505 -9.32 8.81 13.61
CA ALA A 505 -8.55 7.93 14.47
C ALA A 505 -8.88 6.47 14.15
N ARG A 506 -7.87 5.60 14.14
CA ARG A 506 -8.03 4.15 13.91
C ARG A 506 -7.27 3.36 14.94
N ALA A 507 -7.93 2.44 15.61
CA ALA A 507 -7.29 1.34 16.31
C ALA A 507 -7.32 0.09 15.42
N MET A 508 -6.18 -0.57 15.28
CA MET A 508 -6.11 -1.77 14.46
C MET A 508 -5.28 -2.87 15.09
N VAL A 509 -5.69 -4.08 14.81
CA VAL A 509 -4.97 -5.32 15.12
C VAL A 509 -5.07 -6.26 13.94
N ASP A 510 -3.99 -7.01 13.69
CA ASP A 510 -3.96 -8.08 12.70
C ASP A 510 -3.19 -9.30 13.22
N PHE A 511 -3.48 -10.45 12.68
CA PHE A 511 -2.87 -11.73 13.04
C PHE A 511 -2.76 -12.65 11.82
#